data_3ec04ac6d5ce5d9f1aa6fd15e26ac92f
#
_entry.id   3ec04ac6d5ce5d9f1aa6fd15e26ac92f
#
_cell.length_a   1.000
_cell.length_b   1.000
_cell.length_c   1.000
_cell.angle_alpha   90.00
_cell.angle_beta   90.00
_cell.angle_gamma   90.00
#
_symmetry.space_group_name_H-M   'P 1'
#
loop_
_entity.id
_entity.type
_entity.pdbx_description
1 polymer ?
#
loop_
_entity_poly.entity_id
_entity_poly.type
_entity_poly.pdbx_seq_one_letter_code
_entity_poly.pdbx_strand_id
1 'polypeptide(L)'
;MQLQRPMLTLEQIDRKLENRKEPRRYYLGISYAGEKCDRKIWLTFRWASSEKLSGRMMRLLDRGRREEAVVVRFLRSVGVDVTETGRHQRTVFLSPWVKGHIDGIIRGGLKESPSNIHIFECKTSNDRAFQELVKRGMQMAKPMHYTQTQLYMLGSGIERTFYWVSNKNDDDVYTERTKLDRPFAEKAKDRVVGLSTERNLPAPLSTIPSWFECKMCPHWGICHNHVEAEHSCRTCEHGIFNPDGTFTCNLDGRELNNRMQERGCRDFKLHYDLEALCSH
;
A
#
# COMPACT_ATOMS: atom_id res chain seq x y z
N MET A 1 37.97 24.45 7.27
CA MET A 1 37.14 24.54 6.07
C MET A 1 36.96 23.13 5.50
N GLN A 2 35.85 22.45 5.82
CA GLN A 2 35.56 21.13 5.25
C GLN A 2 35.15 21.36 3.79
N LEU A 3 35.97 20.88 2.87
CA LEU A 3 35.60 20.81 1.44
C LEU A 3 34.44 19.82 1.33
N GLN A 4 33.22 20.30 1.10
CA GLN A 4 32.14 19.46 0.63
C GLN A 4 32.51 18.91 -0.73
N ARG A 5 33.05 17.69 -0.77
CA ARG A 5 33.29 16.98 -2.02
C ARG A 5 31.95 16.66 -2.66
N PRO A 6 31.78 16.89 -3.95
CA PRO A 6 30.57 16.48 -4.64
C PRO A 6 30.36 14.96 -4.46
N MET A 7 29.17 14.55 -4.01
CA MET A 7 28.83 13.15 -3.76
C MET A 7 28.39 12.44 -5.07
N LEU A 8 29.23 12.53 -6.11
CA LEU A 8 28.92 12.02 -7.46
C LEU A 8 28.50 10.54 -7.48
N THR A 9 29.15 9.72 -6.64
CA THR A 9 28.82 8.30 -6.53
C THR A 9 27.43 8.09 -5.95
N LEU A 10 27.02 8.86 -4.93
CA LEU A 10 25.67 8.79 -4.36
C LEU A 10 24.62 9.23 -5.38
N GLU A 11 24.88 10.29 -6.13
CA GLU A 11 24.00 10.74 -7.19
C GLU A 11 23.82 9.68 -8.28
N GLN A 12 24.88 8.97 -8.65
CA GLN A 12 24.82 7.85 -9.61
C GLN A 12 23.98 6.69 -9.05
N ILE A 13 24.14 6.34 -7.77
CA ILE A 13 23.32 5.33 -7.09
C ILE A 13 21.85 5.75 -7.11
N ASP A 14 21.56 7.00 -6.75
CA ASP A 14 20.19 7.51 -6.68
C ASP A 14 19.54 7.51 -8.06
N ARG A 15 20.20 8.02 -9.09
CA ARG A 15 19.68 7.95 -10.47
C ARG A 15 19.42 6.52 -10.95
N LYS A 16 20.29 5.57 -10.60
CA LYS A 16 20.07 4.16 -10.93
C LYS A 16 18.84 3.58 -10.24
N LEU A 17 18.62 3.92 -8.96
CA LEU A 17 17.46 3.50 -8.19
C LEU A 17 16.16 4.14 -8.72
N GLU A 18 16.18 5.43 -9.03
CA GLU A 18 15.06 6.19 -9.60
C GLU A 18 14.63 5.68 -10.98
N ASN A 19 15.60 5.20 -11.77
CA ASN A 19 15.35 4.59 -13.08
C ASN A 19 14.95 3.11 -13.01
N ARG A 20 14.91 2.51 -11.81
CA ARG A 20 14.45 1.14 -11.65
C ARG A 20 12.95 1.06 -11.89
N LYS A 21 12.57 0.45 -13.01
CA LYS A 21 11.16 0.22 -13.34
C LYS A 21 10.60 -0.86 -12.41
N GLU A 22 9.79 -0.47 -11.46
CA GLU A 22 8.96 -1.41 -10.72
C GLU A 22 7.72 -1.71 -11.59
N PRO A 23 7.30 -2.99 -11.70
CA PRO A 23 6.08 -3.31 -12.45
C PRO A 23 4.87 -2.67 -11.76
N ARG A 24 3.96 -2.12 -12.55
CA ARG A 24 2.71 -1.56 -12.04
C ARG A 24 1.87 -2.65 -11.37
N ARG A 25 1.25 -2.32 -10.25
CA ARG A 25 0.31 -3.23 -9.59
C ARG A 25 -1.03 -3.13 -10.29
N TYR A 26 -1.55 -4.26 -10.76
CA TYR A 26 -2.86 -4.36 -11.42
C TYR A 26 -4.00 -4.58 -10.42
N TYR A 27 -3.70 -4.62 -9.15
CA TYR A 27 -4.63 -4.77 -8.03
C TYR A 27 -4.42 -3.67 -7.00
N LEU A 28 -5.44 -3.40 -6.24
CA LEU A 28 -5.37 -2.51 -5.10
C LEU A 28 -4.80 -3.29 -3.90
N GLY A 29 -3.66 -2.82 -3.38
CA GLY A 29 -3.02 -3.46 -2.22
C GLY A 29 -3.83 -3.25 -0.95
N ILE A 30 -4.00 -4.30 -0.14
CA ILE A 30 -4.67 -4.22 1.17
C ILE A 30 -4.05 -3.15 2.08
N SER A 31 -2.76 -2.87 1.93
CA SER A 31 -2.06 -1.79 2.66
C SER A 31 -2.62 -0.39 2.43
N TYR A 32 -3.34 -0.17 1.32
CA TYR A 32 -4.02 1.10 1.04
C TYR A 32 -5.41 1.21 1.70
N ALA A 33 -5.98 0.11 2.19
CA ALA A 33 -7.34 0.10 2.72
C ALA A 33 -7.53 1.00 3.96
N GLY A 34 -6.45 1.28 4.69
CA GLY A 34 -6.46 2.19 5.85
C GLY A 34 -6.29 3.68 5.50
N GLU A 35 -6.13 4.04 4.21
CA GLU A 35 -6.07 5.44 3.79
C GLU A 35 -7.39 6.15 4.09
N LYS A 36 -7.28 7.39 4.61
CA LYS A 36 -8.46 8.18 4.97
C LYS A 36 -9.21 8.74 3.76
N CYS A 37 -8.47 9.00 2.67
CA CYS A 37 -9.00 9.63 1.46
C CYS A 37 -9.39 8.58 0.43
N ASP A 38 -10.70 8.41 0.18
CA ASP A 38 -11.22 7.50 -0.85
C ASP A 38 -10.76 7.88 -2.25
N ARG A 39 -10.70 9.19 -2.54
CA ARG A 39 -10.17 9.71 -3.80
C ARG A 39 -8.70 9.28 -4.02
N LYS A 40 -7.86 9.31 -3.00
CA LYS A 40 -6.47 8.84 -3.08
C LYS A 40 -6.39 7.36 -3.45
N ILE A 41 -7.23 6.51 -2.83
CA ILE A 41 -7.31 5.09 -3.12
C ILE A 41 -7.73 4.88 -4.59
N TRP A 42 -8.78 5.56 -5.03
CA TRP A 42 -9.34 5.49 -6.38
C TRP A 42 -8.33 5.91 -7.44
N LEU A 43 -7.66 7.07 -7.26
CA LEU A 43 -6.63 7.60 -8.17
C LEU A 43 -5.40 6.66 -8.23
N THR A 44 -4.97 6.12 -7.10
CA THR A 44 -3.85 5.17 -7.03
C THR A 44 -4.17 3.89 -7.82
N PHE A 45 -5.36 3.34 -7.64
CA PHE A 45 -5.78 2.12 -8.34
C PHE A 45 -5.93 2.32 -9.85
N ARG A 46 -6.31 3.52 -10.27
CA ARG A 46 -6.42 3.90 -11.69
C ARG A 46 -5.12 4.39 -12.32
N TRP A 47 -4.01 4.40 -11.57
CA TRP A 47 -2.72 4.92 -12.04
C TRP A 47 -2.78 6.37 -12.53
N ALA A 48 -3.62 7.17 -11.90
CA ALA A 48 -3.87 8.54 -12.34
C ALA A 48 -2.63 9.43 -12.29
N SER A 49 -1.66 9.14 -11.40
CA SER A 49 -0.34 9.76 -11.40
C SER A 49 0.76 8.73 -11.19
N SER A 50 1.93 8.95 -11.79
CA SER A 50 3.14 8.18 -11.53
C SER A 50 3.93 8.84 -10.40
N GLU A 51 4.01 8.16 -9.27
CA GLU A 51 4.90 8.58 -8.18
C GLU A 51 6.34 8.21 -8.54
N LYS A 52 7.19 9.23 -8.79
CA LYS A 52 8.62 9.02 -8.91
C LYS A 52 9.25 9.06 -7.52
N LEU A 53 9.58 7.91 -7.00
CA LEU A 53 10.28 7.80 -5.72
C LEU A 53 11.73 8.24 -5.87
N SER A 54 12.19 9.12 -4.98
CA SER A 54 13.61 9.51 -4.95
C SER A 54 14.50 8.32 -4.59
N GLY A 55 15.77 8.34 -5.02
CA GLY A 55 16.75 7.31 -4.69
C GLY A 55 16.86 7.08 -3.18
N ARG A 56 16.76 8.15 -2.37
CA ARG A 56 16.67 8.06 -0.91
C ARG A 56 15.46 7.22 -0.46
N MET A 57 14.29 7.46 -1.03
CA MET A 57 13.07 6.70 -0.69
C MET A 57 13.20 5.23 -1.09
N MET A 58 13.79 4.95 -2.25
CA MET A 58 14.06 3.58 -2.70
C MET A 58 14.97 2.83 -1.72
N ARG A 59 16.05 3.48 -1.22
CA ARG A 59 16.91 2.88 -0.18
C ARG A 59 16.15 2.59 1.11
N LEU A 60 15.23 3.49 1.49
CA LEU A 60 14.39 3.31 2.68
C LEU A 60 13.46 2.09 2.55
N LEU A 61 12.85 1.90 1.39
CA LEU A 61 12.00 0.73 1.10
C LEU A 61 12.81 -0.56 1.08
N ASP A 62 14.01 -0.55 0.48
CA ASP A 62 14.90 -1.72 0.48
C ASP A 62 15.40 -2.08 1.89
N ARG A 63 15.57 -1.09 2.79
CA ARG A 63 15.87 -1.36 4.20
C ARG A 63 14.71 -2.11 4.88
N GLY A 64 13.46 -1.69 4.66
CA GLY A 64 12.29 -2.37 5.21
C GLY A 64 12.20 -3.83 4.76
N ARG A 65 12.42 -4.11 3.47
CA ARG A 65 12.42 -5.49 2.93
C ARG A 65 13.50 -6.38 3.55
N ARG A 66 14.69 -5.83 3.85
CA ARG A 66 15.77 -6.58 4.51
C ARG A 66 15.48 -6.86 5.98
N GLU A 67 14.83 -5.91 6.65
CA GLU A 67 14.47 -6.03 8.06
C GLU A 67 13.56 -7.22 8.33
N GLU A 68 12.56 -7.45 7.49
CA GLU A 68 11.66 -8.61 7.57
C GLU A 68 12.45 -9.93 7.68
N ALA A 69 13.42 -10.13 6.78
CA ALA A 69 14.23 -11.36 6.79
C ALA A 69 15.12 -11.49 8.05
N VAL A 70 15.57 -10.37 8.61
CA VAL A 70 16.35 -10.34 9.87
C VAL A 70 15.47 -10.75 11.03
N VAL A 71 14.29 -10.16 11.16
CA VAL A 71 13.34 -10.46 12.24
C VAL A 71 12.87 -11.93 12.19
N VAL A 72 12.59 -12.46 11.00
CA VAL A 72 12.26 -13.88 10.84
C VAL A 72 13.37 -14.79 11.36
N ARG A 73 14.66 -14.45 11.12
CA ARG A 73 15.79 -15.22 11.69
C ARG A 73 15.83 -15.14 13.21
N PHE A 74 15.58 -13.97 13.80
CA PHE A 74 15.54 -13.81 15.26
C PHE A 74 14.43 -14.67 15.88
N LEU A 75 13.23 -14.61 15.33
CA LEU A 75 12.10 -15.41 15.79
C LEU A 75 12.40 -16.91 15.73
N ARG A 76 12.95 -17.38 14.62
CA ARG A 76 13.33 -18.81 14.44
C ARG A 76 14.46 -19.23 15.40
N SER A 77 15.41 -18.36 15.72
CA SER A 77 16.51 -18.67 16.61
C SER A 77 16.08 -18.97 18.05
N VAL A 78 14.89 -18.51 18.45
CA VAL A 78 14.28 -18.76 19.76
C VAL A 78 13.17 -19.80 19.72
N GLY A 79 13.04 -20.54 18.61
CA GLY A 79 12.10 -21.65 18.46
C GLY A 79 10.70 -21.25 18.01
N VAL A 80 10.51 -20.02 17.52
CA VAL A 80 9.21 -19.62 16.91
C VAL A 80 9.11 -20.19 15.51
N ASP A 81 8.04 -20.95 15.24
CA ASP A 81 7.77 -21.52 13.91
C ASP A 81 7.14 -20.48 12.98
N VAL A 82 7.99 -19.81 12.19
CA VAL A 82 7.58 -18.80 11.20
C VAL A 82 7.69 -19.40 9.80
N THR A 83 6.57 -19.47 9.09
CA THR A 83 6.45 -20.01 7.73
C THR A 83 5.90 -18.98 6.74
N GLU A 84 5.85 -19.32 5.46
CA GLU A 84 5.26 -18.51 4.39
C GLU A 84 5.85 -17.09 4.31
N THR A 85 7.18 -16.99 4.40
CA THR A 85 7.93 -15.72 4.41
C THR A 85 8.67 -15.47 3.07
N GLY A 86 9.05 -14.24 2.81
CA GLY A 86 9.87 -13.84 1.67
C GLY A 86 9.20 -14.16 0.32
N ARG A 87 9.77 -15.08 -0.47
CA ARG A 87 9.20 -15.46 -1.78
C ARG A 87 7.95 -16.36 -1.69
N HIS A 88 7.67 -16.89 -0.52
CA HIS A 88 6.57 -17.82 -0.25
C HIS A 88 5.45 -17.17 0.56
N GLN A 89 5.41 -15.84 0.60
CA GLN A 89 4.36 -15.08 1.28
C GLN A 89 2.98 -15.47 0.77
N ARG A 90 2.06 -15.75 1.69
CA ARG A 90 0.67 -16.05 1.34
C ARG A 90 -0.01 -14.80 0.80
N THR A 91 -0.68 -14.95 -0.34
CA THR A 91 -1.57 -13.92 -0.86
C THR A 91 -2.94 -14.05 -0.21
N VAL A 92 -3.45 -12.94 0.31
CA VAL A 92 -4.81 -12.80 0.84
C VAL A 92 -5.63 -12.02 -0.18
N PHE A 93 -6.77 -12.57 -0.55
CA PHE A 93 -7.72 -11.95 -1.49
C PHE A 93 -8.96 -11.47 -0.72
N LEU A 94 -9.38 -10.24 -0.96
CA LEU A 94 -10.68 -9.71 -0.50
C LEU A 94 -11.67 -9.63 -1.66
N SER A 95 -11.16 -9.43 -2.87
CA SER A 95 -11.87 -9.52 -4.15
C SER A 95 -10.85 -9.78 -5.26
N PRO A 96 -11.26 -10.01 -6.52
CA PRO A 96 -10.32 -10.11 -7.63
C PRO A 96 -9.40 -8.87 -7.78
N TRP A 97 -9.90 -7.69 -7.43
CA TRP A 97 -9.16 -6.43 -7.52
C TRP A 97 -8.41 -6.05 -6.25
N VAL A 98 -8.73 -6.64 -5.10
CA VAL A 98 -8.14 -6.25 -3.80
C VAL A 98 -7.44 -7.42 -3.17
N LYS A 99 -6.12 -7.36 -3.06
CA LYS A 99 -5.30 -8.40 -2.43
C LYS A 99 -4.04 -7.85 -1.80
N GLY A 100 -3.38 -8.66 -0.99
CA GLY A 100 -2.10 -8.33 -0.37
C GLY A 100 -1.33 -9.57 0.01
N HIS A 101 -0.10 -9.39 0.47
CA HIS A 101 0.78 -10.46 0.91
C HIS A 101 1.09 -10.26 2.37
N ILE A 102 0.92 -11.30 3.19
CA ILE A 102 1.32 -11.29 4.60
C ILE A 102 2.82 -11.58 4.70
N ASP A 103 3.49 -10.97 5.69
CA ASP A 103 4.94 -11.13 5.83
C ASP A 103 5.33 -12.53 6.32
N GLY A 104 4.40 -13.24 6.97
CA GLY A 104 4.57 -14.64 7.36
C GLY A 104 3.43 -15.15 8.22
N ILE A 105 3.50 -16.44 8.54
CA ILE A 105 2.59 -17.11 9.48
C ILE A 105 3.41 -17.73 10.61
N ILE A 106 3.09 -17.36 11.85
CA ILE A 106 3.61 -18.01 13.04
C ILE A 106 2.65 -19.13 13.42
N ARG A 107 3.13 -20.38 13.40
CA ARG A 107 2.33 -21.57 13.71
C ARG A 107 2.43 -22.00 15.16
N GLY A 108 3.40 -21.46 15.91
CA GLY A 108 3.60 -21.72 17.32
C GLY A 108 4.92 -21.16 17.83
N GLY A 109 5.20 -21.39 19.10
CA GLY A 109 6.47 -21.04 19.73
C GLY A 109 6.55 -19.61 20.32
N LEU A 110 5.54 -18.76 20.14
CA LEU A 110 5.47 -17.50 20.87
C LEU A 110 5.26 -17.78 22.37
N LYS A 111 6.11 -17.23 23.23
CA LYS A 111 6.00 -17.46 24.69
C LYS A 111 4.66 -17.04 25.26
N GLU A 112 4.11 -15.92 24.76
CA GLU A 112 2.85 -15.33 25.19
C GLU A 112 1.62 -16.04 24.59
N SER A 113 1.80 -16.90 23.59
CA SER A 113 0.72 -17.56 22.87
C SER A 113 1.21 -18.81 22.11
N PRO A 114 1.71 -19.82 22.82
CA PRO A 114 2.51 -20.91 22.24
C PRO A 114 1.73 -21.79 21.26
N SER A 115 0.42 -21.92 21.43
CA SER A 115 -0.43 -22.83 20.63
C SER A 115 -1.30 -22.15 19.59
N ASN A 116 -1.25 -20.80 19.48
CA ASN A 116 -2.11 -20.08 18.55
C ASN A 116 -1.37 -19.71 17.27
N ILE A 117 -2.08 -19.77 16.14
CA ILE A 117 -1.58 -19.30 14.86
C ILE A 117 -1.76 -17.77 14.77
N HIS A 118 -0.72 -17.09 14.28
CA HIS A 118 -0.75 -15.64 14.07
C HIS A 118 -0.27 -15.29 12.67
N ILE A 119 -0.85 -14.27 12.08
CA ILE A 119 -0.23 -13.53 10.98
C ILE A 119 0.98 -12.79 11.55
N PHE A 120 2.12 -12.90 10.90
CA PHE A 120 3.29 -12.07 11.19
C PHE A 120 3.27 -10.84 10.28
N GLU A 121 3.36 -9.67 10.89
CA GLU A 121 3.45 -8.38 10.17
C GLU A 121 4.62 -7.59 10.74
N CYS A 122 5.60 -7.27 9.87
CA CYS A 122 6.85 -6.59 10.22
C CYS A 122 6.90 -5.18 9.65
N LYS A 123 7.23 -4.22 10.48
CA LYS A 123 7.39 -2.82 10.06
C LYS A 123 8.66 -2.21 10.64
N THR A 124 9.08 -1.12 10.03
CA THR A 124 10.13 -0.24 10.59
C THR A 124 9.57 1.15 10.81
N SER A 125 10.02 1.84 11.85
CA SER A 125 9.58 3.19 12.18
C SER A 125 10.78 4.12 12.44
N ASN A 126 10.59 5.43 12.30
CA ASN A 126 11.49 6.40 12.90
C ASN A 126 11.14 6.56 14.38
N ASP A 127 12.07 7.11 15.17
CA ASP A 127 11.92 7.23 16.61
C ASP A 127 10.63 7.95 17.03
N ARG A 128 10.34 9.13 16.50
CA ARG A 128 9.11 9.87 16.85
C ARG A 128 7.84 9.04 16.67
N ALA A 129 7.73 8.34 15.55
CA ALA A 129 6.55 7.54 15.24
C ALA A 129 6.56 6.19 16.00
N PHE A 130 7.73 5.73 16.45
CA PHE A 130 7.89 4.56 17.31
C PHE A 130 7.45 4.89 18.74
N GLN A 131 7.89 6.00 19.32
CA GLN A 131 7.46 6.44 20.65
C GLN A 131 5.95 6.66 20.74
N GLU A 132 5.34 7.22 19.69
CA GLU A 132 3.89 7.36 19.63
C GLU A 132 3.18 5.98 19.59
N LEU A 133 3.78 5.00 18.90
CA LEU A 133 3.27 3.62 18.85
C LEU A 133 3.36 2.96 20.23
N VAL A 134 4.50 3.06 20.92
CA VAL A 134 4.69 2.52 22.28
C VAL A 134 3.66 3.10 23.25
N LYS A 135 3.38 4.41 23.14
CA LYS A 135 2.45 5.12 24.02
C LYS A 135 0.99 4.76 23.77
N ARG A 136 0.57 4.55 22.52
CA ARG A 136 -0.85 4.50 22.13
C ARG A 136 -1.31 3.18 21.51
N GLY A 137 -0.38 2.26 21.24
CA GLY A 137 -0.67 1.00 20.55
C GLY A 137 -0.95 1.19 19.04
N MET A 138 -1.03 0.06 18.32
CA MET A 138 -1.14 0.05 16.86
C MET A 138 -2.44 0.71 16.38
N GLN A 139 -3.56 0.40 17.00
CA GLN A 139 -4.88 0.90 16.55
C GLN A 139 -4.93 2.42 16.50
N MET A 140 -4.39 3.09 17.51
CA MET A 140 -4.44 4.55 17.63
C MET A 140 -3.28 5.25 16.92
N ALA A 141 -2.08 4.71 17.02
CA ALA A 141 -0.89 5.34 16.46
C ALA A 141 -0.65 4.99 14.98
N LYS A 142 -1.12 3.84 14.52
CA LYS A 142 -0.93 3.30 13.18
C LYS A 142 -2.22 2.72 12.59
N PRO A 143 -3.30 3.52 12.44
CA PRO A 143 -4.60 3.01 12.00
C PRO A 143 -4.55 2.33 10.63
N MET A 144 -3.64 2.74 9.74
CA MET A 144 -3.44 2.05 8.46
C MET A 144 -2.90 0.63 8.63
N HIS A 145 -1.93 0.42 9.53
CA HIS A 145 -1.40 -0.93 9.81
C HIS A 145 -2.47 -1.77 10.52
N TYR A 146 -3.22 -1.17 11.45
CA TYR A 146 -4.33 -1.85 12.10
C TYR A 146 -5.36 -2.34 11.07
N THR A 147 -5.82 -1.47 10.17
CA THR A 147 -6.74 -1.85 9.10
C THR A 147 -6.16 -2.95 8.21
N GLN A 148 -4.90 -2.84 7.82
CA GLN A 148 -4.20 -3.85 7.02
C GLN A 148 -4.22 -5.22 7.71
N THR A 149 -3.85 -5.29 8.99
CA THR A 149 -3.82 -6.55 9.75
C THR A 149 -5.21 -7.14 9.97
N GLN A 150 -6.22 -6.30 10.23
CA GLN A 150 -7.61 -6.73 10.34
C GLN A 150 -8.14 -7.37 9.05
N LEU A 151 -7.82 -6.77 7.90
CA LEU A 151 -8.19 -7.30 6.60
C LEU A 151 -7.42 -8.59 6.24
N TYR A 152 -6.17 -8.68 6.64
CA TYR A 152 -5.42 -9.94 6.49
C TYR A 152 -6.03 -11.06 7.33
N MET A 153 -6.41 -10.78 8.58
CA MET A 153 -7.09 -11.75 9.43
C MET A 153 -8.43 -12.20 8.82
N LEU A 154 -9.24 -11.23 8.37
CA LEU A 154 -10.54 -11.53 7.76
C LEU A 154 -10.40 -12.40 6.51
N GLY A 155 -9.48 -12.05 5.61
CA GLY A 155 -9.33 -12.73 4.32
C GLY A 155 -8.57 -14.06 4.39
N SER A 156 -7.71 -14.26 5.41
CA SER A 156 -6.95 -15.51 5.59
C SER A 156 -7.64 -16.54 6.49
N GLY A 157 -8.62 -16.12 7.29
CA GLY A 157 -9.23 -16.93 8.35
C GLY A 157 -8.35 -17.12 9.59
N ILE A 158 -7.21 -16.45 9.70
CA ILE A 158 -6.34 -16.46 10.89
C ILE A 158 -6.73 -15.28 11.78
N GLU A 159 -7.26 -15.56 12.95
CA GLU A 159 -7.90 -14.55 13.80
C GLU A 159 -6.95 -13.76 14.73
N ARG A 160 -5.63 -13.89 14.54
CA ARG A 160 -4.62 -13.21 15.36
C ARG A 160 -3.49 -12.69 14.52
N THR A 161 -2.94 -11.54 14.92
CA THR A 161 -1.70 -10.97 14.34
C THR A 161 -0.66 -10.81 15.43
N PHE A 162 0.59 -11.12 15.09
CA PHE A 162 1.79 -10.73 15.82
C PHE A 162 2.46 -9.61 15.01
N TYR A 163 2.35 -8.39 15.53
CA TYR A 163 2.87 -7.19 14.91
C TYR A 163 4.22 -6.84 15.53
N TRP A 164 5.24 -6.64 14.69
CA TRP A 164 6.61 -6.30 15.06
C TRP A 164 7.02 -4.98 14.41
N VAL A 165 7.59 -4.06 15.18
CA VAL A 165 8.13 -2.80 14.66
C VAL A 165 9.53 -2.56 15.22
N SER A 166 10.52 -2.44 14.31
CA SER A 166 11.88 -2.03 14.66
C SER A 166 12.01 -0.51 14.54
N ASN A 167 12.54 0.14 15.57
CA ASN A 167 12.96 1.54 15.54
C ASN A 167 14.25 1.67 14.72
N LYS A 168 14.24 2.44 13.64
CA LYS A 168 15.41 2.60 12.75
C LYS A 168 16.55 3.43 13.35
N ASN A 169 16.34 4.06 14.49
CA ASN A 169 17.29 4.99 15.10
C ASN A 169 18.19 4.31 16.15
N ASP A 170 17.67 3.34 16.90
CA ASP A 170 18.33 2.70 18.03
C ASP A 170 18.14 1.17 18.10
N ASP A 171 17.39 0.62 17.12
CA ASP A 171 17.02 -0.80 17.01
C ASP A 171 16.10 -1.31 18.14
N ASP A 172 15.49 -0.42 18.95
CA ASP A 172 14.43 -0.81 19.87
C ASP A 172 13.26 -1.48 19.14
N VAL A 173 12.58 -2.38 19.84
CA VAL A 173 11.51 -3.21 19.27
C VAL A 173 10.20 -3.02 20.02
N TYR A 174 9.13 -2.82 19.28
CA TYR A 174 7.77 -2.89 19.77
C TYR A 174 7.08 -4.12 19.22
N THR A 175 6.40 -4.88 20.06
CA THR A 175 5.55 -6.00 19.65
C THR A 175 4.15 -5.86 20.21
N GLU A 176 3.14 -6.21 19.39
CA GLU A 176 1.75 -6.20 19.81
C GLU A 176 1.02 -7.39 19.19
N ARG A 177 0.12 -8.01 19.96
CA ARG A 177 -0.79 -9.03 19.45
C ARG A 177 -2.20 -8.50 19.41
N THR A 178 -2.83 -8.61 18.24
CA THR A 178 -4.21 -8.21 18.03
C THR A 178 -5.08 -9.41 17.66
N LYS A 179 -6.36 -9.28 17.91
CA LYS A 179 -7.40 -10.22 17.47
C LYS A 179 -8.25 -9.58 16.39
N LEU A 180 -8.91 -10.42 15.61
CA LEU A 180 -9.87 -9.98 14.61
C LEU A 180 -11.04 -9.22 15.25
N ASP A 181 -11.19 -7.96 14.88
CA ASP A 181 -12.41 -7.17 15.04
C ASP A 181 -13.25 -7.32 13.77
N ARG A 182 -14.10 -8.35 13.73
CA ARG A 182 -14.85 -8.72 12.54
C ARG A 182 -15.72 -7.58 12.00
N PRO A 183 -16.54 -6.88 12.82
CA PRO A 183 -17.34 -5.77 12.30
C PRO A 183 -16.51 -4.65 11.67
N PHE A 184 -15.39 -4.28 12.29
CA PHE A 184 -14.44 -3.31 11.72
C PHE A 184 -13.85 -3.80 10.41
N ALA A 185 -13.38 -5.05 10.37
CA ALA A 185 -12.75 -5.63 9.20
C ALA A 185 -13.71 -5.76 8.00
N GLU A 186 -14.95 -6.18 8.23
CA GLU A 186 -15.98 -6.27 7.20
C GLU A 186 -16.31 -4.90 6.62
N LYS A 187 -16.52 -3.89 7.46
CA LYS A 187 -16.74 -2.51 7.00
C LYS A 187 -15.56 -1.98 6.17
N ALA A 188 -14.34 -2.23 6.60
CA ALA A 188 -13.13 -1.81 5.88
C ALA A 188 -13.00 -2.56 4.54
N LYS A 189 -13.33 -3.85 4.50
CA LYS A 189 -13.37 -4.66 3.27
C LYS A 189 -14.40 -4.11 2.28
N ASP A 190 -15.64 -3.90 2.72
CA ASP A 190 -16.72 -3.42 1.85
C ASP A 190 -16.36 -2.07 1.22
N ARG A 191 -15.77 -1.17 2.03
CA ARG A 191 -15.27 0.12 1.54
C ARG A 191 -14.21 -0.04 0.45
N VAL A 192 -13.14 -0.80 0.69
CA VAL A 192 -12.02 -0.89 -0.26
C VAL A 192 -12.39 -1.71 -1.50
N VAL A 193 -13.23 -2.73 -1.37
CA VAL A 193 -13.75 -3.51 -2.49
C VAL A 193 -14.70 -2.64 -3.33
N GLY A 194 -15.61 -1.89 -2.73
CA GLY A 194 -16.47 -0.94 -3.43
C GLY A 194 -15.66 0.09 -4.24
N LEU A 195 -14.64 0.69 -3.62
CA LEU A 195 -13.78 1.67 -4.32
C LEU A 195 -13.03 1.08 -5.53
N SER A 196 -12.77 -0.22 -5.54
CA SER A 196 -12.06 -0.86 -6.66
C SER A 196 -12.92 -0.94 -7.95
N THR A 197 -14.22 -0.91 -7.82
CA THR A 197 -15.17 -0.94 -8.95
C THR A 197 -15.98 0.35 -9.10
N GLU A 198 -15.80 1.31 -8.18
CA GLU A 198 -16.48 2.61 -8.23
C GLU A 198 -16.09 3.37 -9.50
N ARG A 199 -17.07 3.82 -10.26
CA ARG A 199 -16.85 4.57 -11.48
C ARG A 199 -16.61 6.05 -11.22
N ASN A 200 -17.37 6.64 -10.31
CA ASN A 200 -17.32 8.07 -10.03
C ASN A 200 -16.12 8.39 -9.13
N LEU A 201 -15.55 9.55 -9.34
CA LEU A 201 -14.45 10.03 -8.50
C LEU A 201 -14.96 10.34 -7.09
N PRO A 202 -14.45 9.67 -6.03
CA PRO A 202 -14.89 9.96 -4.68
C PRO A 202 -14.56 11.40 -4.23
N ALA A 203 -15.29 11.90 -3.23
CA ALA A 203 -15.01 13.20 -2.63
C ALA A 203 -13.57 13.27 -2.07
N PRO A 204 -12.89 14.42 -2.14
CA PRO A 204 -11.55 14.58 -1.55
C PRO A 204 -11.65 14.61 -0.03
N LEU A 205 -10.56 14.25 0.64
CA LEU A 205 -10.44 14.39 2.09
C LEU A 205 -10.57 15.86 2.53
N SER A 206 -10.05 16.78 1.71
CA SER A 206 -10.15 18.22 1.91
C SER A 206 -10.10 18.93 0.56
N THR A 207 -10.80 20.06 0.46
CA THR A 207 -10.72 20.99 -0.69
C THR A 207 -9.61 22.03 -0.51
N ILE A 208 -8.96 22.08 0.66
CA ILE A 208 -7.89 23.02 0.98
C ILE A 208 -6.55 22.46 0.48
N PRO A 209 -5.87 23.10 -0.50
CA PRO A 209 -4.61 22.58 -1.06
C PRO A 209 -3.47 22.46 -0.04
N SER A 210 -3.45 23.32 0.98
CA SER A 210 -2.44 23.34 2.04
C SER A 210 -2.72 22.35 3.18
N TRP A 211 -3.85 21.63 3.14
CA TRP A 211 -4.15 20.59 4.11
C TRP A 211 -3.03 19.55 4.15
N PHE A 212 -2.53 19.22 5.33
CA PHE A 212 -1.31 18.43 5.50
C PHE A 212 -1.33 17.10 4.72
N GLU A 213 -2.40 16.30 4.86
CA GLU A 213 -2.50 15.02 4.18
C GLU A 213 -2.62 15.17 2.65
N CYS A 214 -3.26 16.24 2.16
CA CYS A 214 -3.33 16.54 0.73
C CYS A 214 -1.97 16.97 0.19
N LYS A 215 -1.26 17.88 0.88
CA LYS A 215 0.05 18.37 0.47
C LYS A 215 1.10 17.25 0.31
N MET A 216 0.98 16.18 1.10
CA MET A 216 1.85 15.01 1.05
C MET A 216 1.31 13.90 0.12
N CYS A 217 0.19 14.13 -0.56
CA CYS A 217 -0.44 13.15 -1.43
C CYS A 217 0.24 13.13 -2.82
N PRO A 218 0.56 11.94 -3.39
CA PRO A 218 1.12 11.87 -4.74
C PRO A 218 0.16 12.39 -5.83
N HIS A 219 -1.13 12.47 -5.53
CA HIS A 219 -2.16 12.98 -6.44
C HIS A 219 -2.51 14.46 -6.20
N TRP A 220 -1.71 15.18 -5.42
CA TRP A 220 -1.96 16.60 -5.12
C TRP A 220 -2.09 17.43 -6.40
N GLY A 221 -1.23 17.17 -7.39
CA GLY A 221 -1.25 17.87 -8.67
C GLY A 221 -2.58 17.74 -9.40
N ILE A 222 -3.17 16.54 -9.43
CA ILE A 222 -4.48 16.30 -10.05
C ILE A 222 -5.60 16.98 -9.24
N CYS A 223 -5.58 16.84 -7.91
CA CYS A 223 -6.67 17.33 -7.06
C CYS A 223 -6.70 18.85 -6.87
N HIS A 224 -5.53 19.52 -6.94
CA HIS A 224 -5.39 20.93 -6.50
C HIS A 224 -4.55 21.82 -7.42
N ASN A 225 -4.01 21.30 -8.51
CA ASN A 225 -3.12 22.05 -9.42
C ASN A 225 -3.34 21.72 -10.88
N HIS A 226 -4.52 21.21 -11.24
CA HIS A 226 -4.97 20.97 -12.63
C HIS A 226 -3.97 20.17 -13.50
N VAL A 227 -3.15 19.32 -12.86
CA VAL A 227 -2.24 18.42 -13.58
C VAL A 227 -3.06 17.29 -14.19
N GLU A 228 -2.88 17.05 -15.48
CA GLU A 228 -3.55 15.96 -16.17
C GLU A 228 -3.16 14.59 -15.61
N ALA A 229 -4.15 13.69 -15.58
CA ALA A 229 -3.91 12.32 -15.19
C ALA A 229 -3.13 11.55 -16.28
N GLU A 230 -2.41 10.52 -15.86
CA GLU A 230 -1.66 9.63 -16.77
C GLU A 230 -2.58 9.01 -17.83
N HIS A 231 -2.11 8.98 -19.07
CA HIS A 231 -2.82 8.37 -20.21
C HIS A 231 -2.76 6.83 -20.13
N SER A 232 -3.88 6.22 -19.78
CA SER A 232 -4.02 4.75 -19.72
C SER A 232 -5.50 4.35 -19.84
N CYS A 233 -5.80 3.09 -20.15
CA CYS A 233 -7.21 2.65 -20.14
C CYS A 233 -7.87 2.76 -18.75
N ARG A 234 -7.09 2.81 -17.66
CA ARG A 234 -7.63 2.94 -16.30
C ARG A 234 -8.08 4.34 -15.94
N THR A 235 -7.56 5.35 -16.64
CA THR A 235 -8.00 6.75 -16.54
C THR A 235 -8.96 7.15 -17.66
N CYS A 236 -9.29 6.21 -18.56
CA CYS A 236 -10.20 6.41 -19.67
C CYS A 236 -11.66 6.27 -19.21
N GLU A 237 -12.56 7.10 -19.74
CA GLU A 237 -14.00 7.01 -19.45
C GLU A 237 -14.63 5.69 -19.91
N HIS A 238 -14.00 5.02 -20.89
CA HIS A 238 -14.48 3.75 -21.45
C HIS A 238 -13.96 2.52 -20.66
N GLY A 239 -13.04 2.72 -19.71
CA GLY A 239 -12.47 1.63 -18.91
C GLY A 239 -13.41 1.19 -17.79
N ILE A 240 -13.75 -0.10 -17.74
CA ILE A 240 -14.65 -0.70 -16.74
C ILE A 240 -13.93 -1.75 -15.93
N PHE A 241 -13.90 -1.59 -14.60
CA PHE A 241 -13.48 -2.61 -13.65
C PHE A 241 -14.70 -3.48 -13.29
N ASN A 242 -14.74 -4.70 -13.78
CA ASN A 242 -15.84 -5.61 -13.49
C ASN A 242 -15.63 -6.31 -12.14
N PRO A 243 -16.71 -6.65 -11.40
CA PRO A 243 -16.60 -7.35 -10.11
C PRO A 243 -15.94 -8.73 -10.18
N ASP A 244 -15.95 -9.37 -11.33
CA ASP A 244 -15.31 -10.68 -11.59
C ASP A 244 -13.80 -10.61 -11.79
N GLY A 245 -13.21 -9.39 -11.82
CA GLY A 245 -11.79 -9.17 -12.01
C GLY A 245 -11.36 -8.98 -13.46
N THR A 246 -12.31 -8.92 -14.41
CA THR A 246 -12.02 -8.52 -15.78
C THR A 246 -12.03 -7.00 -15.93
N PHE A 247 -11.23 -6.49 -16.85
CA PHE A 247 -11.24 -5.07 -17.23
C PHE A 247 -11.63 -4.94 -18.70
N THR A 248 -12.71 -4.24 -18.97
CA THR A 248 -13.28 -4.15 -20.33
C THR A 248 -13.31 -2.72 -20.85
N CYS A 249 -13.28 -2.58 -22.18
CA CYS A 249 -13.53 -1.32 -22.86
C CYS A 249 -15.02 -1.20 -23.23
N ASN A 250 -15.67 -0.12 -22.80
CA ASN A 250 -17.09 0.09 -23.08
C ASN A 250 -17.39 0.51 -24.53
N LEU A 251 -16.37 0.86 -25.34
CA LEU A 251 -16.56 1.20 -26.75
C LEU A 251 -16.85 -0.02 -27.62
N ASP A 252 -16.17 -1.13 -27.38
CA ASP A 252 -16.22 -2.32 -28.21
C ASP A 252 -16.46 -3.62 -27.40
N GLY A 253 -16.63 -3.50 -26.09
CA GLY A 253 -16.92 -4.61 -25.18
C GLY A 253 -15.75 -5.58 -24.94
N ARG A 254 -14.56 -5.34 -25.51
CA ARG A 254 -13.44 -6.27 -25.40
C ARG A 254 -12.80 -6.24 -24.03
N GLU A 255 -12.34 -7.38 -23.57
CA GLU A 255 -11.49 -7.50 -22.38
C GLU A 255 -10.06 -6.99 -22.68
N LEU A 256 -9.51 -6.19 -21.76
CA LEU A 256 -8.19 -5.58 -21.87
C LEU A 256 -7.22 -6.23 -20.90
N ASN A 257 -6.22 -6.92 -21.44
CA ASN A 257 -5.12 -7.42 -20.62
C ASN A 257 -4.24 -6.28 -20.06
N ASN A 258 -3.35 -6.62 -19.15
CA ASN A 258 -2.51 -5.65 -18.44
C ASN A 258 -1.72 -4.69 -19.37
N ARG A 259 -1.11 -5.22 -20.45
CA ARG A 259 -0.36 -4.39 -21.41
C ARG A 259 -1.26 -3.43 -22.17
N MET A 260 -2.47 -3.86 -22.51
CA MET A 260 -3.45 -3.01 -23.19
C MET A 260 -3.89 -1.88 -22.27
N GLN A 261 -4.14 -2.18 -20.98
CA GLN A 261 -4.50 -1.17 -19.98
C GLN A 261 -3.42 -0.08 -19.84
N GLU A 262 -2.13 -0.42 -19.91
CA GLU A 262 -1.02 0.54 -19.77
C GLU A 262 -0.87 1.47 -20.99
N ARG A 263 -1.13 0.96 -22.17
CA ARG A 263 -0.85 1.69 -23.44
C ARG A 263 -1.87 2.80 -23.74
N GLY A 264 -3.13 2.59 -23.36
CA GLY A 264 -4.22 3.36 -23.91
C GLY A 264 -4.43 3.06 -25.42
N CYS A 265 -5.26 3.85 -26.10
CA CYS A 265 -5.51 3.73 -27.55
C CYS A 265 -5.79 5.10 -28.16
N ARG A 266 -6.06 5.16 -29.48
CA ARG A 266 -6.40 6.41 -30.19
C ARG A 266 -7.75 7.01 -29.76
N ASP A 267 -8.67 6.15 -29.32
CA ASP A 267 -10.01 6.53 -28.88
C ASP A 267 -10.04 6.83 -27.36
N PHE A 268 -8.85 7.06 -26.76
CA PHE A 268 -8.76 7.45 -25.36
C PHE A 268 -9.48 8.76 -25.14
N LYS A 269 -10.34 8.77 -24.13
CA LYS A 269 -10.96 9.96 -23.60
C LYS A 269 -10.80 9.97 -22.10
N LEU A 270 -10.26 11.05 -21.56
CA LEU A 270 -10.05 11.16 -20.10
C LEU A 270 -11.39 10.99 -19.41
N HIS A 271 -11.39 10.29 -18.28
CA HIS A 271 -12.59 10.12 -17.45
C HIS A 271 -13.17 11.49 -17.11
N TYR A 272 -14.47 11.69 -17.31
CA TYR A 272 -15.15 12.98 -17.18
C TYR A 272 -14.89 13.69 -15.84
N ASP A 273 -14.81 12.95 -14.71
CA ASP A 273 -14.49 13.52 -13.41
C ASP A 273 -13.02 13.99 -13.31
N LEU A 274 -12.09 13.35 -14.02
CA LEU A 274 -10.69 13.77 -14.09
C LEU A 274 -10.56 14.99 -15.02
N GLU A 275 -11.27 15.00 -16.12
CA GLU A 275 -11.32 16.14 -17.05
C GLU A 275 -11.86 17.40 -16.34
N ALA A 276 -12.90 17.25 -15.52
CA ALA A 276 -13.46 18.35 -14.72
C ALA A 276 -12.46 18.93 -13.71
N LEU A 277 -11.54 18.12 -13.18
CA LEU A 277 -10.48 18.62 -12.29
C LEU A 277 -9.37 19.38 -13.03
N CYS A 278 -9.17 19.10 -14.32
CA CYS A 278 -8.14 19.73 -15.15
C CYS A 278 -8.63 21.03 -15.82
N SER A 279 -9.97 21.23 -15.92
CA SER A 279 -10.59 22.31 -16.72
C SER A 279 -10.80 23.64 -15.96
N HIS A 280 -10.34 23.75 -14.74
CA HIS A 280 -10.45 24.96 -13.88
C HIS A 280 -9.07 25.40 -13.44
#